data_ff49dfd0f931ef8bd2bcd910bbc4b1c6
#
_entry.id   ff49dfd0f931ef8bd2bcd910bbc4b1c6
#
_cell.length_a   1.000
_cell.length_b   1.000
_cell.length_c   1.000
_cell.angle_alpha   90.00
_cell.angle_beta   90.00
_cell.angle_gamma   90.00
#
_symmetry.space_group_name_H-M   'P 1'
#
loop_
_entity.id
_entity.type
_entity.pdbx_description
1 polymer ?
#
loop_
_entity_poly.entity_id
_entity_poly.type
_entity_poly.pdbx_seq_one_letter_code
_entity_poly.pdbx_strand_id
1 'polypeptide(L)' 'MFIVRFVRKDGKSDEEYYYHTLQEAEVHKKLFDDDDSDLYEHIEIIPD' A
#
# COMPACT_ATOMS: atom_id res chain seq x y z
N MET A 1 -4.96 -13.18 -5.09
CA MET A 1 -3.95 -12.13 -5.19
C MET A 1 -4.38 -10.93 -4.34
N PHE A 2 -3.43 -10.19 -3.83
CA PHE A 2 -3.73 -9.04 -2.98
C PHE A 2 -3.10 -7.78 -3.54
N ILE A 3 -3.83 -6.66 -3.43
CA ILE A 3 -3.37 -5.38 -3.95
C ILE A 3 -3.06 -4.48 -2.77
N VAL A 4 -1.86 -3.92 -2.73
CA VAL A 4 -1.51 -2.89 -1.74
C VAL A 4 -1.65 -1.55 -2.44
N ARG A 5 -2.61 -0.75 -1.99
CA ARG A 5 -2.90 0.56 -2.59
C ARG A 5 -2.40 1.67 -1.69
N PHE A 6 -1.63 2.56 -2.28
CA PHE A 6 -1.11 3.75 -1.59
C PHE A 6 -1.92 4.95 -2.06
N VAL A 7 -2.71 5.51 -1.16
CA VAL A 7 -3.52 6.69 -1.47
C VAL A 7 -2.72 7.95 -1.15
N ARG A 8 -2.47 8.77 -2.16
CA ARG A 8 -1.62 9.95 -2.02
C ARG A 8 -2.41 11.14 -1.49
N LYS A 9 -1.73 11.96 -0.68
CA LYS A 9 -2.34 13.17 -0.13
C LYS A 9 -2.41 14.31 -1.14
N ASP A 10 -1.53 14.28 -2.13
CA ASP A 10 -1.41 15.39 -3.07
C ASP A 10 -2.44 15.36 -4.20
N GLY A 11 -3.34 14.41 -4.19
CA GLY A 11 -4.37 14.30 -5.21
C GLY A 11 -3.93 13.61 -6.48
N LYS A 12 -2.72 13.13 -6.53
CA LYS A 12 -2.25 12.36 -7.68
C LYS A 12 -2.81 10.94 -7.64
N SER A 13 -2.61 10.22 -8.74
CA SER A 13 -3.13 8.86 -8.86
C SER A 13 -2.58 7.94 -7.77
N ASP A 14 -3.43 7.03 -7.30
CA ASP A 14 -3.02 6.03 -6.34
C ASP A 14 -2.00 5.08 -6.96
N GLU A 15 -1.10 4.57 -6.13
CA GLU A 15 -0.14 3.56 -6.57
C GLU A 15 -0.61 2.20 -6.10
N GLU A 16 -0.50 1.19 -6.95
CA GLU A 16 -0.95 -0.16 -6.63
C GLU A 16 0.14 -1.17 -6.93
N TYR A 17 0.31 -2.10 -6.00
CA TYR A 17 1.27 -3.20 -6.15
C TYR A 17 0.56 -4.51 -5.85
N TYR A 18 0.90 -5.56 -6.60
CA TYR A 18 0.22 -6.84 -6.54
C TYR A 18 1.10 -7.89 -5.88
N TYR A 19 0.52 -8.66 -4.96
CA TYR A 19 1.23 -9.71 -4.23
C TYR A 19 0.41 -10.98 -4.26
N HIS A 20 1.09 -12.13 -4.24
CA HIS A 20 0.43 -13.43 -4.31
C HIS A 20 -0.26 -13.81 -3.01
N THR A 21 0.32 -13.43 -1.87
CA THR A 21 -0.22 -13.81 -0.57
C THR A 21 -0.48 -12.58 0.29
N LEU A 22 -1.40 -12.76 1.25
CA LEU A 22 -1.69 -11.71 2.21
C LEU A 22 -0.46 -11.39 3.06
N GLN A 23 0.32 -12.41 3.40
CA GLN A 23 1.52 -12.21 4.20
C GLN A 23 2.52 -11.30 3.50
N GLU A 24 2.74 -11.51 2.20
CA GLU A 24 3.62 -10.63 1.43
C GLU A 24 3.10 -9.20 1.41
N ALA A 25 1.81 -9.05 1.19
CA ALA A 25 1.19 -7.72 1.16
C ALA A 25 1.36 -7.01 2.50
N GLU A 26 1.14 -7.72 3.60
CA GLU A 26 1.27 -7.14 4.93
C GLU A 26 2.71 -6.75 5.26
N VAL A 27 3.67 -7.58 4.88
CA VAL A 27 5.08 -7.27 5.10
C VAL A 27 5.48 -5.99 4.37
N HIS A 28 5.09 -5.88 3.12
CA HIS A 28 5.42 -4.70 2.32
C HIS A 28 4.68 -3.45 2.82
N LYS A 29 3.40 -3.61 3.18
CA LYS A 29 2.65 -2.50 3.77
C LYS A 29 3.32 -1.98 5.03
N LYS A 30 3.78 -2.87 5.89
CA LYS A 30 4.42 -2.49 7.14
C LYS A 30 5.74 -1.75 6.89
N LEU A 31 6.52 -2.21 5.91
CA LEU A 31 7.77 -1.53 5.58
C LEU A 31 7.52 -0.09 5.14
N PHE A 32 6.48 0.13 4.35
CA PHE A 32 6.15 1.47 3.89
C PHE A 32 5.54 2.33 4.99
N ASP A 33 4.74 1.73 5.87
CA ASP A 33 4.19 2.45 7.02
C ASP A 33 5.30 2.94 7.94
N ASP A 34 6.31 2.09 8.17
CA ASP A 34 7.42 2.42 9.05
C ASP A 34 8.32 3.51 8.46
N ASP A 35 8.37 3.59 7.15
CA ASP A 35 9.19 4.58 6.48
C ASP A 35 8.57 5.99 6.55
N ASP A 36 7.40 6.09 7.13
CA ASP A 36 6.70 7.34 7.44
C ASP A 36 6.75 8.36 6.31
N SER A 37 6.13 7.99 5.22
CA SER A 37 6.03 8.89 4.10
C SER A 37 4.86 9.83 4.28
N ASP A 38 5.12 11.13 4.41
CA ASP A 38 4.08 12.14 4.44
C ASP A 38 3.36 12.28 3.10
N LEU A 39 3.81 11.55 2.11
CA LEU A 39 3.21 11.58 0.78
C LEU A 39 1.86 10.87 0.72
N TYR A 40 1.62 9.92 1.61
CA TYR A 40 0.43 9.07 1.54
C TYR A 40 -0.55 9.37 2.66
N GLU A 41 -1.83 9.41 2.31
CA GLU A 41 -2.90 9.57 3.28
C GLU A 41 -3.10 8.27 4.05
N HIS A 42 -3.11 7.15 3.34
CA HIS A 42 -3.18 5.83 3.96
C HIS A 42 -2.74 4.77 2.95
N ILE A 43 -2.53 3.57 3.47
CA ILE A 43 -2.17 2.41 2.68
C ILE A 43 -3.18 1.32 3.02
N GLU A 44 -3.75 0.67 2.00
CA GLU A 44 -4.77 -0.35 2.21
C GLU A 44 -4.44 -1.61 1.46
N ILE A 45 -4.93 -2.75 1.96
CA ILE A 45 -4.79 -4.05 1.31
C ILE A 45 -6.17 -4.46 0.81
N ILE A 46 -6.28 -4.73 -0.47
CA ILE A 46 -7.53 -5.10 -1.11
C ILE A 46 -7.42 -6.53 -1.63
N PRO A 47 -8.25 -7.45 -1.16
CA PRO A 47 -8.26 -8.80 -1.73
C PRO A 47 -8.87 -8.76 -3.12
N ASP A 48 -8.23 -9.48 -4.00
CA ASP A 48 -8.69 -9.57 -5.39
C ASP A 48 -9.40 -10.89 -5.62
#